data_f65d149311a7a840200cc12b45a1bc17
#
_entry.id   f65d149311a7a840200cc12b45a1bc17
#
_cell.length_a   1.000
_cell.length_b   1.000
_cell.length_c   1.000
_cell.angle_alpha   90.00
_cell.angle_beta   90.00
_cell.angle_gamma   90.00
#
_symmetry.space_group_name_H-M   'P 1'
#
loop_
_entity.id
_entity.type
_entity.pdbx_description
1 polymer ?
#
loop_
_entity_poly.entity_id
_entity_poly.type
_entity_poly.pdbx_seq_one_letter_code
_entity_poly.pdbx_strand_id
1 'polypeptide(L)'
;MNRIFQRMKQVAPMLLFATLSVHAQKSPQDMNRFIDNLMKKMTLEEKIGQLNLPVTGEITTGQAKSSDISARIKRGEVGGLFNLKGVARIKDVQELAVKESRLGIPLLFGMDVIHGYETIFPIPLGLSCTWDMKAIEESARIAAVE
;
A
#
# COMPACT_ATOMS: atom_id res chain seq x y z
N MET A 1 47.18 23.09 -28.33
CA MET A 1 46.69 23.54 -27.01
C MET A 1 45.18 23.83 -26.95
N ASN A 2 44.40 23.71 -28.04
CA ASN A 2 42.97 24.08 -28.09
C ASN A 2 41.93 22.94 -27.97
N ARG A 3 42.35 21.67 -28.00
CA ARG A 3 41.38 20.54 -27.95
C ARG A 3 41.04 20.11 -26.53
N ILE A 4 41.89 20.36 -25.56
CA ILE A 4 41.65 20.00 -24.14
C ILE A 4 40.65 20.98 -23.49
N PHE A 5 40.74 22.28 -23.83
CA PHE A 5 39.83 23.31 -23.33
C PHE A 5 38.40 23.20 -23.92
N GLN A 6 38.25 22.67 -25.12
CA GLN A 6 36.94 22.45 -25.72
C GLN A 6 36.19 21.25 -25.05
N ARG A 7 36.93 20.21 -24.63
CA ARG A 7 36.33 19.05 -23.94
C ARG A 7 35.90 19.38 -22.50
N MET A 8 36.56 20.28 -21.83
CA MET A 8 36.17 20.71 -20.47
C MET A 8 34.86 21.52 -20.45
N LYS A 9 34.55 22.24 -21.54
CA LYS A 9 33.30 23.03 -21.64
C LYS A 9 32.05 22.19 -21.87
N GLN A 10 32.18 20.95 -22.36
CA GLN A 10 31.06 20.06 -22.61
C GLN A 10 30.73 19.12 -21.45
N VAL A 11 31.65 18.91 -20.50
CA VAL A 11 31.48 18.03 -19.33
C VAL A 11 30.89 18.79 -18.14
N ALA A 12 31.12 20.07 -18.02
CA ALA A 12 30.61 20.89 -16.91
C ALA A 12 29.09 21.00 -16.82
N PRO A 13 28.30 21.13 -17.93
CA PRO A 13 26.84 21.17 -17.83
C PRO A 13 26.22 19.80 -17.56
N MET A 14 26.92 18.69 -17.89
CA MET A 14 26.38 17.34 -17.67
C MET A 14 26.50 16.88 -16.21
N LEU A 15 27.51 17.37 -15.48
CA LEU A 15 27.70 17.13 -14.05
C LEU A 15 26.72 17.94 -13.18
N LEU A 16 26.25 19.09 -13.67
CA LEU A 16 25.27 19.91 -12.92
C LEU A 16 23.85 19.35 -12.96
N PHE A 17 23.50 18.54 -13.98
CA PHE A 17 22.19 17.91 -14.08
C PHE A 17 22.07 16.61 -13.27
N ALA A 18 23.18 15.96 -12.91
CA ALA A 18 23.19 14.72 -12.15
C ALA A 18 22.93 14.92 -10.64
N THR A 19 23.03 16.14 -10.12
CA THR A 19 22.86 16.43 -8.69
C THR A 19 21.44 16.86 -8.30
N LEU A 20 20.53 17.04 -9.26
CA LEU A 20 19.14 17.49 -8.99
C LEU A 20 18.13 16.35 -8.78
N SER A 21 18.58 15.10 -8.81
CA SER A 21 17.71 13.92 -8.58
C SER A 21 17.72 13.44 -7.12
N VAL A 22 18.12 14.28 -6.16
CA VAL A 22 18.14 13.88 -4.74
C VAL A 22 16.86 14.28 -4.04
N HIS A 23 15.91 13.35 -4.04
CA HIS A 23 15.04 12.97 -2.92
C HIS A 23 14.16 14.06 -2.31
N ALA A 24 12.94 14.08 -2.77
CA ALA A 24 11.80 14.51 -1.96
C ALA A 24 11.43 13.43 -0.90
N GLN A 25 12.41 12.91 -0.14
CA GLN A 25 12.11 12.15 1.06
C GLN A 25 11.76 13.17 2.15
N LYS A 26 10.46 13.34 2.40
CA LYS A 26 9.99 14.22 3.47
C LYS A 26 10.65 13.81 4.78
N SER A 27 11.13 14.78 5.54
CA SER A 27 11.70 14.50 6.87
C SER A 27 10.65 13.89 7.80
N PRO A 28 11.03 13.14 8.84
CA PRO A 28 10.08 12.64 9.84
C PRO A 28 9.22 13.76 10.45
N GLN A 29 9.77 14.96 10.62
CA GLN A 29 9.05 16.13 11.12
C GLN A 29 7.99 16.63 10.12
N ASP A 30 8.30 16.60 8.82
CA ASP A 30 7.34 16.99 7.78
C ASP A 30 6.21 15.96 7.66
N MET A 31 6.51 14.68 7.85
CA MET A 31 5.51 13.61 7.90
C MET A 31 4.57 13.79 9.10
N ASN A 32 5.10 14.00 10.29
CA ASN A 32 4.29 14.21 11.49
C ASN A 32 3.41 15.46 11.35
N ARG A 33 3.95 16.56 10.85
CA ARG A 33 3.17 17.77 10.57
C ARG A 33 2.05 17.53 9.55
N PHE A 34 2.31 16.74 8.51
CA PHE A 34 1.30 16.34 7.54
C PHE A 34 0.18 15.54 8.20
N ILE A 35 0.54 14.52 9.00
CA ILE A 35 -0.42 13.65 9.72
C ILE A 35 -1.25 14.49 10.69
N ASP A 36 -0.64 15.35 11.50
CA ASP A 36 -1.34 16.22 12.44
C ASP A 36 -2.34 17.14 11.74
N ASN A 37 -1.96 17.73 10.62
CA ASN A 37 -2.83 18.59 9.84
C ASN A 37 -3.99 17.81 9.20
N LEU A 38 -3.76 16.58 8.76
CA LEU A 38 -4.81 15.70 8.25
C LEU A 38 -5.78 15.32 9.37
N MET A 39 -5.27 14.89 10.51
CA MET A 39 -6.06 14.51 11.69
C MET A 39 -6.95 15.64 12.21
N LYS A 40 -6.51 16.90 12.12
CA LYS A 40 -7.32 18.08 12.47
C LYS A 40 -8.50 18.31 11.52
N LYS A 41 -8.40 17.87 10.26
CA LYS A 41 -9.45 18.00 9.26
C LYS A 41 -10.49 16.87 9.32
N MET A 42 -10.15 15.75 9.94
CA MET A 42 -10.98 14.57 10.02
C MET A 42 -12.09 14.72 11.05
N THR A 43 -13.29 14.28 10.71
CA THR A 43 -14.37 14.06 11.67
C THR A 43 -14.09 12.83 12.54
N LEU A 44 -14.87 12.62 13.59
CA LEU A 44 -14.73 11.43 14.43
C LEU A 44 -15.03 10.16 13.64
N GLU A 45 -16.07 10.20 12.81
CA GLU A 45 -16.49 9.09 11.96
C GLU A 45 -15.40 8.71 10.96
N GLU A 46 -14.74 9.68 10.34
CA GLU A 46 -13.62 9.43 9.44
C GLU A 46 -12.40 8.87 10.15
N LYS A 47 -12.12 9.30 11.39
CA LYS A 47 -11.05 8.71 12.20
C LYS A 47 -11.33 7.25 12.56
N ILE A 48 -12.56 6.94 12.95
CA ILE A 48 -13.00 5.57 13.21
C ILE A 48 -12.96 4.77 11.91
N GLY A 49 -13.36 5.36 10.79
CA GLY A 49 -13.31 4.76 9.46
C GLY A 49 -11.92 4.28 9.06
N GLN A 50 -10.86 5.04 9.41
CA GLN A 50 -9.48 4.62 9.13
C GLN A 50 -9.06 3.32 9.84
N LEU A 51 -9.73 2.95 10.92
CA LEU A 51 -9.48 1.70 11.65
C LEU A 51 -10.31 0.53 11.11
N ASN A 52 -11.19 0.79 10.14
CA ASN A 52 -12.13 -0.21 9.64
C ASN A 52 -11.59 -0.83 8.34
N LEU A 53 -11.37 -2.15 8.37
CA LEU A 53 -10.91 -2.97 7.26
C LEU A 53 -11.95 -4.08 6.94
N PRO A 54 -13.06 -3.75 6.28
CA PRO A 54 -14.05 -4.76 5.91
C PRO A 54 -13.54 -5.69 4.81
N VAL A 55 -14.10 -6.89 4.79
CA VAL A 55 -13.86 -7.88 3.73
C VAL A 55 -14.76 -7.57 2.53
N THR A 56 -14.22 -7.61 1.33
CA THR A 56 -14.99 -7.52 0.09
C THR A 56 -15.51 -8.90 -0.29
N GLY A 57 -16.73 -9.11 -0.07
CA GLY A 57 -17.69 -10.18 -0.21
C GLY A 57 -17.56 -11.37 -1.15
N GLU A 58 -16.39 -11.91 -1.46
CA GLU A 58 -16.27 -13.16 -2.24
C GLU A 58 -15.91 -14.39 -1.40
N ILE A 59 -15.65 -14.23 -0.10
CA ILE A 59 -15.32 -15.36 0.78
C ILE A 59 -16.54 -15.77 1.58
N THR A 60 -16.93 -17.03 1.42
CA THR A 60 -18.14 -17.65 1.99
C THR A 60 -17.98 -18.11 3.44
N THR A 61 -16.92 -17.79 4.12
CA THR A 61 -16.66 -18.24 5.50
C THR A 61 -16.96 -17.14 6.51
N GLY A 62 -18.19 -17.13 7.01
CA GLY A 62 -18.54 -16.58 8.32
C GLY A 62 -18.55 -15.05 8.50
N GLN A 63 -18.23 -14.24 7.50
CA GLN A 63 -18.22 -12.79 7.63
C GLN A 63 -19.37 -12.13 6.86
N ALA A 64 -20.01 -11.15 7.47
CA ALA A 64 -21.10 -10.40 6.86
C ALA A 64 -20.64 -9.68 5.60
N LYS A 65 -21.33 -9.92 4.47
CA LYS A 65 -21.14 -9.16 3.23
C LYS A 65 -21.56 -7.71 3.48
N SER A 66 -20.68 -6.76 3.23
CA SER A 66 -21.06 -5.34 3.21
C SER A 66 -21.59 -5.00 1.82
N SER A 67 -22.91 -4.92 1.69
CA SER A 67 -23.58 -4.54 0.43
C SER A 67 -23.39 -3.08 0.03
N ASP A 68 -22.82 -2.24 0.90
CA ASP A 68 -22.71 -0.78 0.72
C ASP A 68 -21.27 -0.27 0.85
N ILE A 69 -20.29 -1.08 0.42
CA ILE A 69 -18.88 -0.75 0.60
C ILE A 69 -18.48 0.54 -0.14
N SER A 70 -19.00 0.74 -1.36
CA SER A 70 -18.69 1.92 -2.18
C SER A 70 -19.18 3.21 -1.54
N ALA A 71 -20.40 3.21 -1.00
CA ALA A 71 -20.92 4.37 -0.31
C ALA A 71 -20.18 4.67 1.00
N ARG A 72 -19.76 3.63 1.73
CA ARG A 72 -18.95 3.77 2.94
C ARG A 72 -17.57 4.35 2.65
N ILE A 73 -16.93 3.92 1.55
CA ILE A 73 -15.65 4.48 1.09
C ILE A 73 -15.80 5.98 0.79
N LYS A 74 -16.84 6.38 0.06
CA LYS A 74 -17.12 7.79 -0.27
C LYS A 74 -17.33 8.64 0.99
N ARG A 75 -17.94 8.08 2.03
CA ARG A 75 -18.13 8.77 3.33
C ARG A 75 -16.89 8.78 4.22
N GLY A 76 -15.79 8.11 3.83
CA GLY A 76 -14.57 8.00 4.63
C GLY A 76 -14.67 7.03 5.81
N GLU A 77 -15.60 6.09 5.77
CA GLU A 77 -15.87 5.11 6.83
C GLU A 77 -15.06 3.81 6.69
N VAL A 78 -14.08 3.80 5.77
CA VAL A 78 -13.23 2.63 5.45
C VAL A 78 -11.80 3.09 5.28
N GLY A 79 -10.87 2.49 6.01
CA GLY A 79 -9.42 2.75 5.92
C GLY A 79 -8.69 1.77 5.03
N GLY A 80 -9.28 0.60 4.77
CA GLY A 80 -8.72 -0.41 3.90
C GLY A 80 -9.71 -1.51 3.57
N LEU A 81 -9.29 -2.44 2.71
CA LEU A 81 -10.12 -3.58 2.30
C LEU A 81 -9.31 -4.88 2.39
N PHE A 82 -9.96 -5.91 2.90
CA PHE A 82 -9.41 -7.26 2.94
C PHE A 82 -9.94 -8.10 1.77
N ASN A 83 -9.05 -8.95 1.24
CA ASN A 83 -9.35 -10.00 0.26
C ASN A 83 -9.94 -9.49 -1.07
N LEU A 84 -9.63 -8.25 -1.46
CA LEU A 84 -9.92 -7.76 -2.79
C LEU A 84 -8.83 -8.19 -3.76
N LYS A 85 -9.17 -8.97 -4.77
CA LYS A 85 -8.25 -9.48 -5.79
C LYS A 85 -8.43 -8.76 -7.13
N GLY A 86 -7.31 -8.67 -7.86
CA GLY A 86 -7.27 -8.17 -9.23
C GLY A 86 -6.97 -6.67 -9.34
N VAL A 87 -5.96 -6.35 -10.16
CA VAL A 87 -5.44 -5.00 -10.33
C VAL A 87 -6.51 -3.99 -10.73
N ALA A 88 -7.39 -4.36 -11.67
CA ALA A 88 -8.47 -3.49 -12.14
C ALA A 88 -9.41 -3.11 -10.99
N ARG A 89 -9.89 -4.09 -10.23
CA ARG A 89 -10.80 -3.86 -9.09
C ARG A 89 -10.16 -3.03 -7.98
N ILE A 90 -8.89 -3.31 -7.65
CA ILE A 90 -8.12 -2.54 -6.67
C ILE A 90 -7.99 -1.08 -7.13
N LYS A 91 -7.68 -0.87 -8.42
CA LYS A 91 -7.57 0.47 -9.00
C LYS A 91 -8.91 1.21 -8.96
N ASP A 92 -10.00 0.59 -9.36
CA ASP A 92 -11.34 1.20 -9.36
C ASP A 92 -11.74 1.67 -7.95
N VAL A 93 -11.52 0.81 -6.95
CA VAL A 93 -11.84 1.13 -5.56
C VAL A 93 -10.90 2.19 -4.99
N GLN A 94 -9.63 2.17 -5.35
CA GLN A 94 -8.68 3.20 -4.94
C GLN A 94 -9.02 4.56 -5.57
N GLU A 95 -9.43 4.58 -6.83
CA GLU A 95 -9.88 5.79 -7.49
C GLU A 95 -11.13 6.36 -6.81
N LEU A 96 -12.06 5.51 -6.41
CA LEU A 96 -13.24 5.91 -5.64
C LEU A 96 -12.85 6.60 -4.33
N ALA A 97 -11.91 6.02 -3.56
CA ALA A 97 -11.44 6.60 -2.30
C ALA A 97 -10.74 7.95 -2.51
N VAL A 98 -9.85 8.04 -3.49
CA VAL A 98 -9.05 9.24 -3.72
C VAL A 98 -9.83 10.37 -4.40
N LYS A 99 -10.74 10.05 -5.33
CA LYS A 99 -11.43 11.05 -6.14
C LYS A 99 -12.82 11.45 -5.59
N GLU A 100 -13.49 10.55 -4.87
CA GLU A 100 -14.87 10.73 -4.48
C GLU A 100 -15.10 10.83 -2.96
N SER A 101 -14.07 10.58 -2.13
CA SER A 101 -14.16 10.87 -0.70
C SER A 101 -13.69 12.30 -0.39
N ARG A 102 -14.18 12.86 0.71
CA ARG A 102 -13.92 14.28 1.10
C ARG A 102 -12.44 14.59 1.32
N LEU A 103 -11.69 13.65 1.88
CA LEU A 103 -10.28 13.86 2.23
C LEU A 103 -9.31 13.22 1.22
N GLY A 104 -9.80 12.37 0.31
CA GLY A 104 -8.99 11.72 -0.69
C GLY A 104 -7.91 10.80 -0.12
N ILE A 105 -8.16 10.18 1.05
CA ILE A 105 -7.20 9.30 1.70
C ILE A 105 -7.21 7.95 0.97
N PRO A 106 -6.04 7.47 0.48
CA PRO A 106 -5.95 6.15 -0.16
C PRO A 106 -6.27 5.02 0.82
N LEU A 107 -6.87 3.95 0.31
CA LEU A 107 -7.14 2.74 1.08
C LEU A 107 -5.89 1.86 1.19
N LEU A 108 -5.78 1.14 2.30
CA LEU A 108 -4.87 0.01 2.44
C LEU A 108 -5.55 -1.27 1.90
N PHE A 109 -4.76 -2.14 1.28
CA PHE A 109 -5.24 -3.44 0.84
C PHE A 109 -4.49 -4.54 1.57
N GLY A 110 -5.23 -5.48 2.12
CA GLY A 110 -4.71 -6.65 2.79
C GLY A 110 -5.27 -7.93 2.17
N MET A 111 -4.50 -9.01 2.29
CA MET A 111 -4.90 -10.34 1.89
C MET A 111 -4.69 -11.30 3.05
N ASP A 112 -5.67 -12.14 3.30
CA ASP A 112 -5.58 -13.17 4.31
C ASP A 112 -4.93 -14.42 3.71
N VAL A 113 -3.59 -14.45 3.76
CA VAL A 113 -2.76 -15.50 3.15
C VAL A 113 -2.18 -16.38 4.26
N ILE A 114 -3.01 -17.26 4.80
CA ILE A 114 -2.66 -18.08 5.98
C ILE A 114 -1.63 -19.17 5.63
N HIS A 115 -1.76 -19.79 4.43
CA HIS A 115 -0.89 -20.90 4.01
C HIS A 115 -0.64 -20.89 2.49
N GLY A 116 -0.37 -19.72 1.94
CA GLY A 116 -0.08 -19.50 0.52
C GLY A 116 -1.17 -18.73 -0.21
N TYR A 117 -0.82 -18.14 -1.35
CA TYR A 117 -1.73 -17.36 -2.17
C TYR A 117 -2.17 -18.14 -3.42
N GLU A 118 -1.31 -18.28 -4.42
CA GLU A 118 -1.52 -19.18 -5.57
C GLU A 118 -0.86 -20.53 -5.30
N THR A 119 0.37 -20.54 -4.78
CA THR A 119 1.04 -21.74 -4.27
C THR A 119 0.55 -22.08 -2.87
N ILE A 120 -0.07 -23.23 -2.70
CA ILE A 120 -0.60 -23.70 -1.41
C ILE A 120 0.48 -24.44 -0.62
N PHE A 121 0.69 -23.99 0.61
CA PHE A 121 1.57 -24.61 1.60
C PHE A 121 0.76 -25.33 2.69
N PRO A 122 1.40 -26.18 3.50
CA PRO A 122 0.74 -26.70 4.70
C PRO A 122 0.24 -25.58 5.62
N ILE A 123 -0.83 -25.82 6.35
CA ILE A 123 -1.31 -24.89 7.38
C ILE A 123 -0.20 -24.58 8.41
N PRO A 124 -0.25 -23.45 9.13
CA PRO A 124 0.81 -23.04 10.07
C PRO A 124 1.20 -24.13 11.07
N LEU A 125 0.24 -24.89 11.58
CA LEU A 125 0.53 -26.04 12.46
C LEU A 125 1.38 -27.10 11.75
N GLY A 126 1.08 -27.43 10.49
CA GLY A 126 1.86 -28.36 9.68
C GLY A 126 3.27 -27.83 9.38
N LEU A 127 3.40 -26.55 9.04
CA LEU A 127 4.69 -25.89 8.84
C LEU A 127 5.53 -25.89 10.13
N SER A 128 4.93 -25.65 11.28
CA SER A 128 5.64 -25.67 12.56
C SER A 128 6.25 -27.03 12.90
N CYS A 129 5.62 -28.12 12.45
CA CYS A 129 6.14 -29.47 12.65
C CYS A 129 7.43 -29.77 11.85
N THR A 130 7.77 -28.96 10.87
CA THR A 130 9.01 -29.13 10.10
C THR A 130 10.26 -28.77 10.88
N TRP A 131 10.15 -27.90 11.90
CA TRP A 131 11.29 -27.30 12.63
C TRP A 131 12.30 -26.60 11.70
N ASP A 132 11.88 -26.28 10.46
CA ASP A 132 12.70 -25.64 9.44
C ASP A 132 12.25 -24.19 9.25
N MET A 133 12.93 -23.29 9.95
CA MET A 133 12.65 -21.84 9.86
C MET A 133 12.85 -21.28 8.46
N LYS A 134 13.80 -21.87 7.68
CA LYS A 134 14.07 -21.42 6.32
C LYS A 134 12.91 -21.78 5.37
N ALA A 135 12.35 -22.97 5.51
CA ALA A 135 11.18 -23.37 4.75
C ALA A 135 9.95 -22.49 5.06
N ILE A 136 9.77 -22.10 6.32
CA ILE A 136 8.70 -21.20 6.75
C ILE A 136 8.88 -19.80 6.15
N GLU A 137 10.09 -19.25 6.23
CA GLU A 137 10.41 -17.94 5.63
C GLU A 137 10.22 -17.96 4.11
N GLU A 138 10.67 -19.00 3.44
CA GLU A 138 10.55 -19.14 1.99
C GLU A 138 9.09 -19.27 1.54
N SER A 139 8.25 -20.00 2.28
CA SER A 139 6.81 -20.07 2.01
C SER A 139 6.13 -18.72 2.09
N ALA A 140 6.49 -17.91 3.10
CA ALA A 140 5.98 -16.55 3.25
C ALA A 140 6.47 -15.62 2.13
N ARG A 141 7.74 -15.77 1.73
CA ARG A 141 8.33 -15.01 0.62
C ARG A 141 7.64 -15.30 -0.71
N ILE A 142 7.36 -16.57 -1.00
CA ILE A 142 6.67 -16.99 -2.23
C ILE A 142 5.26 -16.36 -2.24
N ALA A 143 4.50 -16.51 -1.17
CA ALA A 143 3.16 -15.95 -1.07
C ALA A 143 3.14 -14.41 -1.21
N ALA A 144 4.21 -13.73 -0.79
CA ALA A 144 4.33 -12.27 -0.91
C ALA A 144 4.72 -11.80 -2.32
N VAL A 145 5.30 -12.67 -3.14
CA VAL A 145 5.68 -12.37 -4.54
C VAL A 145 4.51 -12.62 -5.50
N GLU A 146 3.69 -13.61 -5.23
CA GLU A 146 2.49 -13.94 -6.00
C GLU A 146 1.39 -12.87 -5.88
#